data_8a0b0a3d4d2ebd0c6009003c4c4c23f1
#
_entry.id   8a0b0a3d4d2ebd0c6009003c4c4c23f1
#
_cell.length_a   1.000
_cell.length_b   1.000
_cell.length_c   1.000
_cell.angle_alpha   90.00
_cell.angle_beta   90.00
_cell.angle_gamma   90.00
#
_symmetry.space_group_name_H-M   'P 1'
#
loop_
_entity.id
_entity.type
_entity.pdbx_description
1 polymer ?
#
loop_
_entity_poly.entity_id
_entity_poly.type
_entity_poly.pdbx_seq_one_letter_code
_entity_poly.pdbx_strand_id
1 'polypeptide(L)'
;MSFKSPLTLQELAENSLLRNKTVAISNLDNMPSVFFPSLFKKACIKKKSSIVKAMVQAWPFPCLPLGAMIKRNDSYRRILEIILFGLDSMLCQKVPHRRCRLQVLDLRIMPWNMWDLWSVFKAPDCCENQAALGLSEMEVKPQVKVVIDLVLKERPLKSLEYFIIAWVAWRQRLCLCCNKLEVWSMATCYHKDVLETLDLNSVQELRLYYMNDLTCLLNFSPYLGRMRYLRSLLFSCFWLLAYITPVEKQLFITHFASQFLKLKHLQCLHLHHVFFPEDHLEELFW
;
A
#
# COMPACT_ATOMS: atom_id res chain seq x y z
N MET A 1 10.07 1.71 42.65
CA MET A 1 9.85 0.30 42.26
C MET A 1 8.61 0.24 41.39
N SER A 2 8.73 -0.02 40.07
CA SER A 2 7.58 -0.12 39.18
C SER A 2 6.96 -1.51 39.34
N PHE A 3 5.80 -1.60 39.96
CA PHE A 3 5.02 -2.83 40.03
C PHE A 3 4.49 -3.14 38.63
N LYS A 4 5.05 -4.15 37.97
CA LYS A 4 4.44 -4.71 36.76
C LYS A 4 3.12 -5.39 37.14
N SER A 5 2.03 -4.98 36.50
CA SER A 5 0.75 -5.68 36.65
C SER A 5 0.92 -7.17 36.37
N PRO A 6 0.23 -8.07 37.08
CA PRO A 6 0.27 -9.50 36.83
C PRO A 6 -0.21 -9.79 35.39
N LEU A 7 0.34 -10.83 34.77
CA LEU A 7 -0.07 -11.26 33.43
C LEU A 7 -1.52 -11.76 33.46
N THR A 8 -2.29 -11.38 32.45
CA THR A 8 -3.64 -11.90 32.25
C THR A 8 -3.62 -13.39 31.89
N LEU A 9 -4.73 -14.10 32.07
CA LEU A 9 -4.87 -15.50 31.65
C LEU A 9 -4.60 -15.68 30.17
N GLN A 10 -5.07 -14.73 29.34
CA GLN A 10 -4.80 -14.71 27.91
C GLN A 10 -3.29 -14.61 27.63
N GLU A 11 -2.57 -13.73 28.30
CA GLU A 11 -1.13 -13.57 28.11
C GLU A 11 -0.34 -14.81 28.55
N LEU A 12 -0.80 -15.48 29.59
CA LEU A 12 -0.20 -16.73 30.03
C LEU A 12 -0.43 -17.86 29.02
N ALA A 13 -1.64 -17.99 28.50
CA ALA A 13 -2.00 -18.97 27.46
C ALA A 13 -1.20 -18.75 26.17
N GLU A 14 -1.13 -17.50 25.67
CA GLU A 14 -0.33 -17.14 24.49
C GLU A 14 1.16 -17.42 24.70
N ASN A 15 1.69 -17.12 25.88
CA ASN A 15 3.09 -17.43 26.23
C ASN A 15 3.35 -18.94 26.24
N SER A 16 2.41 -19.73 26.74
CA SER A 16 2.48 -21.21 26.75
C SER A 16 2.47 -21.76 25.32
N LEU A 17 1.54 -21.34 24.49
CA LEU A 17 1.46 -21.72 23.07
C LEU A 17 2.75 -21.39 22.31
N LEU A 18 3.34 -20.21 22.50
CA LEU A 18 4.56 -19.80 21.82
C LEU A 18 5.82 -20.56 22.26
N ARG A 19 5.78 -21.29 23.37
CA ARG A 19 6.89 -22.16 23.80
C ARG A 19 6.98 -23.44 22.98
N ASN A 20 5.84 -24.01 22.58
CA ASN A 20 5.78 -25.26 21.82
C ASN A 20 5.28 -25.00 20.39
N LYS A 21 6.22 -25.01 19.43
CA LYS A 21 5.95 -24.76 18.01
C LYS A 21 4.89 -25.71 17.44
N THR A 22 5.01 -26.99 17.71
CA THR A 22 4.12 -28.03 17.16
C THR A 22 2.69 -27.83 17.65
N VAL A 23 2.53 -27.64 18.96
CA VAL A 23 1.22 -27.38 19.59
C VAL A 23 0.61 -26.09 19.08
N ALA A 24 1.42 -25.02 18.92
CA ALA A 24 0.91 -23.76 18.40
C ALA A 24 0.36 -23.90 16.96
N ILE A 25 1.09 -24.58 16.09
CA ILE A 25 0.71 -24.73 14.68
C ILE A 25 -0.50 -25.69 14.54
N SER A 26 -0.52 -26.83 15.23
CA SER A 26 -1.63 -27.79 15.15
C SER A 26 -2.96 -27.25 15.67
N ASN A 27 -2.92 -26.29 16.60
CA ASN A 27 -4.12 -25.69 17.18
C ASN A 27 -4.62 -24.44 16.41
N LEU A 28 -3.94 -23.98 15.36
CA LEU A 28 -4.39 -22.80 14.60
C LEU A 28 -5.80 -23.00 14.02
N ASP A 29 -6.15 -24.22 13.64
CA ASP A 29 -7.46 -24.53 13.06
C ASP A 29 -8.61 -24.36 14.06
N ASN A 30 -8.38 -24.65 15.30
CA ASN A 30 -9.40 -24.66 16.35
C ASN A 30 -9.38 -23.38 17.22
N MET A 31 -8.38 -22.52 17.02
CA MET A 31 -8.21 -21.29 17.80
C MET A 31 -9.30 -20.28 17.44
N PRO A 32 -10.01 -19.65 18.40
CA PRO A 32 -10.93 -18.55 18.12
C PRO A 32 -10.21 -17.39 17.41
N SER A 33 -10.85 -16.82 16.37
CA SER A 33 -10.24 -15.79 15.53
C SER A 33 -9.83 -14.55 16.33
N VAL A 34 -10.53 -14.22 17.40
CA VAL A 34 -10.24 -13.08 18.29
C VAL A 34 -8.82 -13.11 18.87
N PHE A 35 -8.23 -14.29 19.06
CA PHE A 35 -6.89 -14.42 19.62
C PHE A 35 -5.78 -14.34 18.56
N PHE A 36 -6.11 -14.46 17.27
CA PHE A 36 -5.12 -14.46 16.21
C PHE A 36 -4.25 -13.19 16.20
N PRO A 37 -4.79 -11.98 16.27
CA PRO A 37 -4.00 -10.76 16.19
C PRO A 37 -3.00 -10.60 17.33
N SER A 38 -3.42 -10.84 18.57
CA SER A 38 -2.54 -10.69 19.74
C SER A 38 -1.45 -11.76 19.76
N LEU A 39 -1.79 -13.00 19.46
CA LEU A 39 -0.83 -14.10 19.34
C LEU A 39 0.17 -13.85 18.20
N PHE A 40 -0.29 -13.39 17.03
CA PHE A 40 0.55 -13.04 15.89
C PHE A 40 1.56 -11.93 16.26
N LYS A 41 1.09 -10.85 16.85
CA LYS A 41 1.94 -9.75 17.33
C LYS A 41 3.01 -10.26 18.30
N LYS A 42 2.63 -11.08 19.31
CA LYS A 42 3.58 -11.70 20.24
C LYS A 42 4.57 -12.65 19.55
N ALA A 43 4.11 -13.45 18.58
CA ALA A 43 4.97 -14.34 17.80
C ALA A 43 6.02 -13.56 17.00
N CYS A 44 5.63 -12.44 16.39
CA CYS A 44 6.55 -11.53 15.70
C CYS A 44 7.59 -10.94 16.66
N ILE A 45 7.16 -10.38 17.80
CA ILE A 45 8.06 -9.78 18.81
C ILE A 45 9.04 -10.85 19.35
N LYS A 46 8.57 -12.06 19.62
CA LYS A 46 9.39 -13.18 20.12
C LYS A 46 10.16 -13.91 19.00
N LYS A 47 10.12 -13.39 17.75
CA LYS A 47 10.83 -13.94 16.59
C LYS A 47 10.54 -15.43 16.32
N LYS A 48 9.29 -15.87 16.53
CA LYS A 48 8.84 -17.25 16.31
C LYS A 48 8.48 -17.49 14.82
N SER A 49 9.48 -17.48 13.95
CA SER A 49 9.34 -17.45 12.49
C SER A 49 8.39 -18.53 11.94
N SER A 50 8.49 -19.76 12.42
CA SER A 50 7.63 -20.85 11.93
C SER A 50 6.16 -20.67 12.30
N ILE A 51 5.89 -20.13 13.52
CA ILE A 51 4.52 -19.85 13.96
C ILE A 51 3.96 -18.68 13.16
N VAL A 52 4.72 -17.59 12.99
CA VAL A 52 4.33 -16.43 12.18
C VAL A 52 3.97 -16.87 10.76
N LYS A 53 4.82 -17.68 10.12
CA LYS A 53 4.58 -18.22 8.78
C LYS A 53 3.28 -19.02 8.70
N ALA A 54 3.05 -19.94 9.64
CA ALA A 54 1.83 -20.75 9.68
C ALA A 54 0.58 -19.89 9.93
N MET A 55 0.68 -18.86 10.78
CA MET A 55 -0.42 -17.92 11.03
C MET A 55 -0.77 -17.07 9.82
N VAL A 56 0.20 -16.67 8.98
CA VAL A 56 -0.08 -15.99 7.71
C VAL A 56 -0.91 -16.89 6.78
N GLN A 57 -0.53 -18.16 6.68
CA GLN A 57 -1.23 -19.14 5.84
C GLN A 57 -2.65 -19.45 6.33
N ALA A 58 -2.88 -19.34 7.63
CA ALA A 58 -4.18 -19.59 8.27
C ALA A 58 -4.89 -18.30 8.70
N TRP A 59 -4.51 -17.13 8.14
CA TRP A 59 -5.02 -15.85 8.59
C TRP A 59 -6.55 -15.72 8.37
N PRO A 60 -7.36 -15.58 9.43
CA PRO A 60 -8.81 -15.72 9.33
C PRO A 60 -9.53 -14.43 8.89
N PHE A 61 -8.82 -13.36 8.64
CA PHE A 61 -9.39 -12.07 8.25
C PHE A 61 -9.00 -11.69 6.82
N PRO A 62 -9.79 -10.85 6.13
CA PRO A 62 -9.45 -10.42 4.78
C PRO A 62 -8.21 -9.54 4.70
N CYS A 63 -7.85 -8.84 5.78
CA CYS A 63 -6.67 -7.98 5.79
C CYS A 63 -5.72 -8.32 6.93
N LEU A 64 -4.41 -8.22 6.68
CA LEU A 64 -3.34 -8.25 7.66
C LEU A 64 -2.70 -6.85 7.73
N PRO A 65 -3.06 -6.02 8.74
CA PRO A 65 -2.57 -4.65 8.87
C PRO A 65 -1.22 -4.60 9.57
N LEU A 66 -0.18 -5.07 8.91
CA LEU A 66 1.15 -5.22 9.50
C LEU A 66 1.74 -3.90 9.96
N GLY A 67 1.51 -2.81 9.20
CA GLY A 67 2.01 -1.49 9.53
C GLY A 67 1.42 -0.91 10.82
N ALA A 68 0.19 -1.31 11.18
CA ALA A 68 -0.44 -0.95 12.45
C ALA A 68 -0.04 -1.87 13.60
N MET A 69 0.31 -3.13 13.32
CA MET A 69 0.62 -4.14 14.35
C MET A 69 2.06 -4.09 14.85
N ILE A 70 2.99 -3.80 13.96
CA ILE A 70 4.44 -3.92 14.21
C ILE A 70 5.14 -2.59 13.97
N LYS A 71 5.86 -2.09 14.98
CA LYS A 71 6.70 -0.89 14.81
C LYS A 71 7.80 -1.13 13.77
N ARG A 72 8.03 -0.14 12.91
CA ARG A 72 9.18 -0.12 11.99
C ARG A 72 10.46 0.19 12.78
N ASN A 73 11.08 -0.85 13.31
CA ASN A 73 12.39 -0.82 13.96
C ASN A 73 13.36 -1.73 13.17
N ASP A 74 14.58 -1.92 13.66
CA ASP A 74 15.62 -2.73 13.00
C ASP A 74 15.19 -4.20 12.74
N SER A 75 14.26 -4.72 13.52
CA SER A 75 13.73 -6.07 13.36
C SER A 75 12.60 -6.16 12.34
N TYR A 76 12.02 -5.02 11.90
CA TYR A 76 10.85 -4.98 11.03
C TYR A 76 11.10 -5.68 9.69
N ARG A 77 12.25 -5.42 9.06
CA ARG A 77 12.62 -6.06 7.79
C ARG A 77 12.60 -7.58 7.88
N ARG A 78 13.22 -8.14 8.93
CA ARG A 78 13.23 -9.60 9.13
C ARG A 78 11.82 -10.17 9.36
N ILE A 79 10.98 -9.47 10.11
CA ILE A 79 9.58 -9.88 10.32
C ILE A 79 8.83 -9.86 8.99
N LEU A 80 8.99 -8.81 8.20
CA LEU A 80 8.39 -8.70 6.88
C LEU A 80 8.84 -9.84 5.97
N GLU A 81 10.14 -10.17 5.91
CA GLU A 81 10.68 -11.29 5.12
C GLU A 81 10.00 -12.62 5.49
N ILE A 82 9.78 -12.88 6.79
CA ILE A 82 9.09 -14.09 7.28
C ILE A 82 7.64 -14.11 6.80
N ILE A 83 6.95 -12.97 6.87
CA ILE A 83 5.55 -12.84 6.44
C ILE A 83 5.43 -13.03 4.94
N LEU A 84 6.29 -12.37 4.15
CA LEU A 84 6.32 -12.50 2.70
C LEU A 84 6.63 -13.95 2.27
N PHE A 85 7.51 -14.64 2.99
CA PHE A 85 7.77 -16.05 2.76
C PHE A 85 6.55 -16.94 3.11
N GLY A 86 5.81 -16.58 4.18
CA GLY A 86 4.53 -17.23 4.52
C GLY A 86 3.49 -17.04 3.42
N LEU A 87 3.42 -15.84 2.87
CA LEU A 87 2.53 -15.47 1.77
C LEU A 87 2.90 -16.22 0.47
N ASP A 88 4.19 -16.29 0.13
CA ASP A 88 4.65 -17.11 -1.00
C ASP A 88 4.24 -18.57 -0.88
N SER A 89 4.45 -19.14 0.30
CA SER A 89 4.07 -20.53 0.56
C SER A 89 2.56 -20.72 0.42
N MET A 90 1.74 -19.75 0.85
CA MET A 90 0.29 -19.77 0.68
C MET A 90 -0.11 -19.70 -0.81
N LEU A 91 0.52 -18.80 -1.57
CA LEU A 91 0.22 -18.61 -3.00
C LEU A 91 0.64 -19.82 -3.85
N CYS A 92 1.68 -20.56 -3.45
CA CYS A 92 2.13 -21.76 -4.14
C CYS A 92 1.27 -23.00 -3.84
N GLN A 93 0.44 -22.99 -2.80
CA GLN A 93 -0.42 -24.11 -2.46
C GLN A 93 -1.51 -24.30 -3.51
N LYS A 94 -1.73 -25.57 -3.92
CA LYS A 94 -2.86 -25.93 -4.82
C LYS A 94 -4.20 -25.74 -4.13
N VAL A 95 -4.27 -26.05 -2.83
CA VAL A 95 -5.47 -25.89 -2.01
C VAL A 95 -5.11 -24.92 -0.88
N PRO A 96 -5.77 -23.76 -0.80
CA PRO A 96 -5.57 -22.82 0.29
C PRO A 96 -5.94 -23.46 1.63
N HIS A 97 -5.28 -23.01 2.70
CA HIS A 97 -5.67 -23.41 4.05
C HIS A 97 -7.14 -23.03 4.29
N ARG A 98 -7.97 -23.98 4.78
CA ARG A 98 -9.44 -23.80 4.93
C ARG A 98 -9.86 -22.54 5.68
N ARG A 99 -8.98 -22.04 6.53
CA ARG A 99 -9.20 -20.87 7.39
C ARG A 99 -8.70 -19.57 6.78
N CYS A 100 -7.85 -19.64 5.76
CA CYS A 100 -7.25 -18.47 5.15
C CYS A 100 -8.28 -17.63 4.41
N ARG A 101 -8.39 -16.36 4.80
CA ARG A 101 -9.22 -15.34 4.14
C ARG A 101 -8.40 -14.12 3.71
N LEU A 102 -7.08 -14.21 3.77
CA LEU A 102 -6.18 -13.11 3.49
C LEU A 102 -6.27 -12.66 2.02
N GLN A 103 -6.68 -11.42 1.82
CA GLN A 103 -6.79 -10.75 0.53
C GLN A 103 -5.90 -9.50 0.46
N VAL A 104 -5.61 -8.88 1.61
CA VAL A 104 -4.86 -7.62 1.69
C VAL A 104 -3.76 -7.71 2.74
N LEU A 105 -2.52 -7.44 2.34
CA LEU A 105 -1.41 -7.17 3.24
C LEU A 105 -1.20 -5.65 3.30
N ASP A 106 -1.59 -5.01 4.40
CA ASP A 106 -1.45 -3.56 4.58
C ASP A 106 -0.16 -3.22 5.34
N LEU A 107 0.75 -2.55 4.65
CA LEU A 107 2.07 -2.15 5.14
C LEU A 107 2.14 -0.65 5.45
N ARG A 108 1.05 0.10 5.33
CA ARG A 108 1.02 1.54 5.62
C ARG A 108 1.28 1.80 7.10
N ILE A 109 1.96 2.91 7.40
CA ILE A 109 2.16 3.34 8.78
C ILE A 109 0.86 3.93 9.31
N MET A 110 0.25 3.25 10.26
CA MET A 110 -0.96 3.73 10.94
C MET A 110 -0.69 4.03 12.42
N PRO A 111 -1.44 4.97 13.04
CA PRO A 111 -1.39 5.18 14.48
C PRO A 111 -1.74 3.90 15.26
N TRP A 112 -1.07 3.66 16.38
CA TRP A 112 -1.17 2.42 17.19
C TRP A 112 -2.56 2.10 17.72
N ASN A 113 -3.35 3.10 18.04
CA ASN A 113 -4.69 3.02 18.58
C ASN A 113 -5.73 2.57 17.53
N MET A 114 -5.38 2.58 16.27
CA MET A 114 -6.25 2.12 15.19
C MET A 114 -6.42 0.59 15.17
N TRP A 115 -5.50 -0.16 15.81
CA TRP A 115 -5.62 -1.61 15.87
C TRP A 115 -6.80 -2.09 16.72
N ASP A 116 -7.05 -1.45 17.87
CA ASP A 116 -8.16 -1.81 18.76
C ASP A 116 -9.52 -1.51 18.10
N LEU A 117 -9.56 -0.46 17.26
CA LEU A 117 -10.71 -0.14 16.42
C LEU A 117 -10.86 -1.11 15.23
N TRP A 118 -9.74 -1.62 14.70
CA TRP A 118 -9.71 -2.50 13.53
C TRP A 118 -10.35 -3.87 13.77
N SER A 119 -10.29 -4.38 15.00
CA SER A 119 -10.99 -5.61 15.39
C SER A 119 -12.53 -5.47 15.35
N VAL A 120 -13.03 -4.23 15.35
CA VAL A 120 -14.47 -3.88 15.35
C VAL A 120 -14.96 -3.43 13.97
N PHE A 121 -14.09 -2.83 13.13
CA PHE A 121 -14.44 -2.33 11.81
C PHE A 121 -14.12 -3.34 10.70
N LYS A 122 -15.09 -3.51 9.78
CA LYS A 122 -14.87 -4.17 8.48
C LYS A 122 -13.68 -3.51 7.76
N ALA A 123 -12.96 -4.30 6.97
CA ALA A 123 -11.82 -3.84 6.17
C ALA A 123 -12.09 -2.45 5.55
N PRO A 124 -11.12 -1.51 5.57
CA PRO A 124 -11.31 -0.22 4.91
C PRO A 124 -11.66 -0.41 3.43
N ASP A 125 -12.44 0.53 2.87
CA ASP A 125 -13.05 0.57 1.53
C ASP A 125 -12.15 0.25 0.29
N CYS A 126 -10.94 -0.20 0.48
CA CYS A 126 -10.10 -0.66 -0.62
C CYS A 126 -10.64 -1.92 -1.34
N CYS A 127 -11.70 -2.55 -0.80
CA CYS A 127 -12.31 -3.76 -1.37
C CYS A 127 -13.70 -3.55 -1.98
N GLU A 128 -14.38 -2.42 -1.77
CA GLU A 128 -15.79 -2.27 -2.18
C GLU A 128 -16.03 -1.96 -3.66
N ASN A 129 -15.02 -1.55 -4.44
CA ASN A 129 -15.24 -1.06 -5.80
C ASN A 129 -15.05 -2.10 -6.92
N GLN A 130 -14.96 -3.40 -6.63
CA GLN A 130 -14.83 -4.42 -7.69
C GLN A 130 -16.01 -5.39 -7.84
N ALA A 131 -17.09 -5.25 -7.07
CA ALA A 131 -18.25 -6.13 -7.17
C ALA A 131 -19.25 -5.79 -8.31
N ALA A 132 -19.00 -4.74 -9.10
CA ALA A 132 -20.00 -4.20 -10.04
C ALA A 132 -19.62 -4.27 -11.53
N LEU A 133 -18.61 -5.03 -11.93
CA LEU A 133 -18.36 -5.26 -13.34
C LEU A 133 -18.40 -6.78 -13.61
N GLY A 134 -19.58 -7.23 -14.04
CA GLY A 134 -19.78 -8.54 -14.60
C GLY A 134 -18.90 -8.73 -15.83
N LEU A 135 -17.83 -9.51 -15.69
CA LEU A 135 -17.04 -10.04 -16.80
C LEU A 135 -16.80 -11.51 -16.53
N SER A 136 -17.23 -12.29 -17.50
CA SER A 136 -17.04 -13.70 -17.80
C SER A 136 -16.11 -14.54 -16.92
N GLU A 137 -16.60 -15.71 -16.56
CA GLU A 137 -15.94 -16.83 -15.90
C GLU A 137 -14.68 -17.33 -16.63
N MET A 138 -13.56 -16.65 -16.40
CA MET A 138 -12.25 -17.28 -16.36
C MET A 138 -11.87 -17.35 -14.89
N GLU A 139 -11.51 -18.52 -14.38
CA GLU A 139 -11.03 -18.74 -13.01
C GLU A 139 -9.86 -17.82 -12.70
N VAL A 140 -10.13 -16.56 -12.36
CA VAL A 140 -9.12 -15.63 -11.88
C VAL A 140 -8.78 -16.04 -10.46
N LYS A 141 -7.67 -16.75 -10.29
CA LYS A 141 -7.14 -17.08 -8.97
C LYS A 141 -7.05 -15.80 -8.13
N PRO A 142 -7.53 -15.81 -6.88
CA PRO A 142 -7.59 -14.61 -6.04
C PRO A 142 -6.21 -13.97 -5.93
N GLN A 143 -6.14 -12.69 -6.26
CA GLN A 143 -4.93 -11.89 -6.19
C GLN A 143 -4.84 -11.21 -4.82
N VAL A 144 -3.69 -11.35 -4.14
CA VAL A 144 -3.47 -10.66 -2.86
C VAL A 144 -2.92 -9.26 -3.14
N LYS A 145 -3.57 -8.26 -2.55
CA LYS A 145 -3.15 -6.85 -2.64
C LYS A 145 -2.11 -6.55 -1.56
N VAL A 146 -1.01 -5.93 -1.94
CA VAL A 146 0.00 -5.37 -1.02
C VAL A 146 -0.13 -3.86 -1.04
N VAL A 147 -0.59 -3.27 0.05
CA VAL A 147 -0.88 -1.84 0.14
C VAL A 147 0.24 -1.10 0.85
N ILE A 148 0.79 -0.07 0.21
CA ILE A 148 1.85 0.79 0.75
C ILE A 148 1.56 2.26 0.45
N ASP A 149 2.20 3.18 1.17
CA ASP A 149 2.32 4.58 0.76
C ASP A 149 3.74 4.81 0.25
N LEU A 150 3.88 5.52 -0.86
CA LEU A 150 5.16 5.73 -1.53
C LEU A 150 5.53 7.19 -1.63
N VAL A 151 6.83 7.46 -1.43
CA VAL A 151 7.45 8.77 -1.65
C VAL A 151 8.61 8.57 -2.63
N LEU A 152 8.42 8.98 -3.89
CA LEU A 152 9.41 8.91 -4.94
C LEU A 152 10.20 10.23 -4.97
N LYS A 153 11.51 10.14 -4.75
CA LYS A 153 12.46 11.27 -4.78
C LYS A 153 13.57 10.95 -5.79
N GLU A 154 14.40 11.92 -6.10
CA GLU A 154 15.58 11.74 -6.97
C GLU A 154 16.60 10.74 -6.42
N ARG A 155 16.48 10.38 -5.14
CA ARG A 155 17.33 9.38 -4.48
C ARG A 155 16.72 7.99 -4.61
N PRO A 156 17.57 6.93 -4.58
CA PRO A 156 17.08 5.57 -4.54
C PRO A 156 16.05 5.39 -3.42
N LEU A 157 15.04 4.58 -3.67
CA LEU A 157 14.08 4.16 -2.66
C LEU A 157 14.81 3.59 -1.45
N LYS A 158 14.20 3.75 -0.27
CA LYS A 158 14.70 3.07 0.92
C LYS A 158 14.76 1.57 0.67
N SER A 159 15.76 0.92 1.23
CA SER A 159 16.01 -0.51 1.00
C SER A 159 14.79 -1.41 1.26
N LEU A 160 13.91 -1.01 2.17
CA LEU A 160 12.67 -1.73 2.49
C LEU A 160 11.61 -1.57 1.40
N GLU A 161 11.40 -0.36 0.90
CA GLU A 161 10.42 -0.06 -0.16
C GLU A 161 10.84 -0.75 -1.47
N TYR A 162 12.11 -0.62 -1.84
CA TYR A 162 12.66 -1.33 -2.99
C TYR A 162 12.50 -2.85 -2.87
N PHE A 163 12.77 -3.41 -1.69
CA PHE A 163 12.59 -4.84 -1.44
C PHE A 163 11.14 -5.29 -1.63
N ILE A 164 10.16 -4.53 -1.13
CA ILE A 164 8.73 -4.85 -1.29
C ILE A 164 8.33 -4.81 -2.77
N ILE A 165 8.70 -3.75 -3.48
CA ILE A 165 8.38 -3.55 -4.88
C ILE A 165 8.99 -4.66 -5.74
N ALA A 166 10.28 -4.93 -5.58
CA ALA A 166 10.97 -5.99 -6.27
C ALA A 166 10.35 -7.37 -5.97
N TRP A 167 9.97 -7.59 -4.70
CA TRP A 167 9.33 -8.86 -4.31
C TRP A 167 7.96 -9.04 -4.98
N VAL A 168 7.15 -7.99 -5.11
CA VAL A 168 5.83 -8.04 -5.78
C VAL A 168 5.98 -8.19 -7.28
N ALA A 169 6.91 -7.45 -7.92
CA ALA A 169 7.08 -7.39 -9.37
C ALA A 169 7.29 -8.76 -10.03
N TRP A 170 7.89 -9.71 -9.31
CA TRP A 170 8.15 -11.06 -9.82
C TRP A 170 6.99 -12.04 -9.62
N ARG A 171 5.84 -11.59 -9.10
CA ARG A 171 4.73 -12.49 -8.70
C ARG A 171 3.41 -12.12 -9.34
N GLN A 172 2.93 -12.93 -10.25
CA GLN A 172 1.68 -12.70 -10.99
C GLN A 172 0.42 -12.67 -10.12
N ARG A 173 0.46 -13.27 -8.92
CA ARG A 173 -0.68 -13.35 -7.99
C ARG A 173 -0.70 -12.24 -6.94
N LEU A 174 0.16 -11.25 -7.07
CA LEU A 174 0.24 -10.09 -6.21
C LEU A 174 -0.05 -8.83 -6.99
N CYS A 175 -0.71 -7.88 -6.33
CA CYS A 175 -0.97 -6.55 -6.85
C CYS A 175 -0.40 -5.52 -5.89
N LEU A 176 0.48 -4.65 -6.36
CA LEU A 176 1.02 -3.56 -5.56
C LEU A 176 0.08 -2.36 -5.65
N CYS A 177 -0.58 -2.04 -4.54
CA CYS A 177 -1.48 -0.91 -4.40
C CYS A 177 -0.81 0.21 -3.62
N CYS A 178 -1.04 1.46 -4.04
CA CYS A 178 -0.54 2.64 -3.36
C CYS A 178 -1.68 3.62 -3.15
N ASN A 179 -2.06 3.87 -1.90
CA ASN A 179 -3.16 4.79 -1.63
C ASN A 179 -2.70 6.25 -1.73
N LYS A 180 -1.52 6.54 -1.21
CA LYS A 180 -0.90 7.87 -1.22
C LYS A 180 0.44 7.82 -1.92
N LEU A 181 0.55 8.55 -3.04
CA LEU A 181 1.77 8.67 -3.85
C LEU A 181 2.30 10.10 -3.80
N GLU A 182 3.53 10.27 -3.38
CA GLU A 182 4.25 11.53 -3.44
C GLU A 182 5.38 11.44 -4.47
N VAL A 183 5.43 12.37 -5.40
CA VAL A 183 6.44 12.41 -6.47
C VAL A 183 7.16 13.75 -6.46
N TRP A 184 8.47 13.72 -6.44
CA TRP A 184 9.34 14.88 -6.37
C TRP A 184 10.12 15.03 -7.67
N SER A 185 9.93 16.15 -8.36
CA SER A 185 10.71 16.54 -9.55
C SER A 185 11.11 15.38 -10.48
N MET A 186 12.41 15.17 -10.71
CA MET A 186 12.99 14.17 -11.60
C MET A 186 12.75 12.70 -11.20
N ALA A 187 12.03 12.44 -10.09
CA ALA A 187 11.78 11.07 -9.63
C ALA A 187 11.10 10.19 -10.70
N THR A 188 10.32 10.78 -11.60
CA THR A 188 9.65 10.05 -12.70
C THR A 188 10.64 9.37 -13.65
N CYS A 189 11.80 9.98 -13.86
CA CYS A 189 12.85 9.42 -14.72
C CYS A 189 13.57 8.25 -14.04
N TYR A 190 13.74 8.32 -12.70
CA TYR A 190 14.45 7.31 -11.93
C TYR A 190 13.60 6.12 -11.49
N HIS A 191 12.27 6.29 -11.41
CA HIS A 191 11.36 5.31 -10.82
C HIS A 191 10.27 4.82 -11.78
N LYS A 192 10.56 4.81 -13.08
CA LYS A 192 9.63 4.32 -14.10
C LYS A 192 9.15 2.91 -13.80
N ASP A 193 10.07 2.00 -13.47
CA ASP A 193 9.76 0.59 -13.17
C ASP A 193 8.81 0.46 -11.97
N VAL A 194 8.94 1.36 -10.99
CA VAL A 194 8.04 1.41 -9.83
C VAL A 194 6.63 1.81 -10.25
N LEU A 195 6.50 2.87 -11.05
CA LEU A 195 5.21 3.35 -11.55
C LEU A 195 4.52 2.31 -12.46
N GLU A 196 5.29 1.53 -13.20
CA GLU A 196 4.75 0.44 -14.03
C GLU A 196 4.30 -0.78 -13.22
N THR A 197 4.93 -1.02 -12.06
CA THR A 197 4.55 -2.12 -11.15
C THR A 197 3.31 -1.80 -10.33
N LEU A 198 3.00 -0.52 -10.12
CA LEU A 198 1.85 -0.08 -9.33
C LEU A 198 0.51 -0.29 -10.04
N ASP A 199 -0.48 -0.75 -9.29
CA ASP A 199 -1.88 -0.54 -9.67
C ASP A 199 -2.25 0.94 -9.47
N LEU A 200 -2.10 1.72 -10.52
CA LEU A 200 -2.36 3.17 -10.50
C LEU A 200 -3.82 3.52 -10.19
N ASN A 201 -4.76 2.60 -10.44
CA ASN A 201 -6.15 2.81 -10.04
C ASN A 201 -6.33 2.78 -8.51
N SER A 202 -5.38 2.22 -7.76
CA SER A 202 -5.42 2.23 -6.29
C SER A 202 -5.04 3.58 -5.68
N VAL A 203 -4.45 4.51 -6.47
CA VAL A 203 -4.02 5.83 -5.97
C VAL A 203 -5.22 6.72 -5.76
N GLN A 204 -5.40 7.18 -4.52
CA GLN A 204 -6.46 8.11 -4.13
C GLN A 204 -5.93 9.50 -3.80
N GLU A 205 -4.68 9.60 -3.34
CA GLU A 205 -4.01 10.86 -3.05
C GLU A 205 -2.69 10.93 -3.82
N LEU A 206 -2.54 11.95 -4.67
CA LEU A 206 -1.31 12.24 -5.41
C LEU A 206 -0.77 13.61 -5.00
N ARG A 207 0.51 13.65 -4.66
CA ARG A 207 1.23 14.89 -4.35
C ARG A 207 2.42 15.06 -5.27
N LEU A 208 2.46 16.15 -6.00
CA LEU A 208 3.53 16.51 -6.95
C LEU A 208 4.30 17.70 -6.40
N TYR A 209 5.62 17.53 -6.20
CA TYR A 209 6.50 18.54 -5.64
C TYR A 209 7.59 18.93 -6.64
N TYR A 210 7.82 20.24 -6.81
CA TYR A 210 8.91 20.81 -7.63
C TYR A 210 8.93 20.30 -9.07
N MET A 211 7.75 20.07 -9.69
CA MET A 211 7.61 19.60 -11.07
C MET A 211 7.83 20.77 -12.05
N ASN A 212 9.03 21.36 -12.03
CA ASN A 212 9.36 22.58 -12.80
C ASN A 212 10.02 22.28 -14.15
N ASP A 213 10.14 21.01 -14.53
CA ASP A 213 10.64 20.58 -15.84
C ASP A 213 9.48 19.97 -16.64
N LEU A 214 9.24 20.54 -17.83
CA LEU A 214 8.19 20.07 -18.73
C LEU A 214 8.39 18.61 -19.12
N THR A 215 9.63 18.18 -19.35
CA THR A 215 9.94 16.79 -19.70
C THR A 215 9.50 15.83 -18.60
N CYS A 216 9.71 16.18 -17.34
CA CYS A 216 9.26 15.37 -16.20
C CYS A 216 7.74 15.26 -16.15
N LEU A 217 7.01 16.36 -16.39
CA LEU A 217 5.56 16.35 -16.45
C LEU A 217 5.03 15.52 -17.61
N LEU A 218 5.60 15.69 -18.79
CA LEU A 218 5.22 14.93 -19.97
C LEU A 218 5.46 13.42 -19.77
N ASN A 219 6.58 13.04 -19.15
CA ASN A 219 6.88 11.66 -18.81
C ASN A 219 5.94 11.09 -17.75
N PHE A 220 5.43 11.93 -16.83
CA PHE A 220 4.48 11.51 -15.80
C PHE A 220 3.03 11.46 -16.30
N SER A 221 2.70 12.23 -17.32
CA SER A 221 1.36 12.36 -17.88
C SER A 221 0.62 11.04 -18.15
N PRO A 222 1.24 9.99 -18.74
CA PRO A 222 0.55 8.71 -18.97
C PRO A 222 0.13 8.01 -17.69
N TYR A 223 0.90 8.18 -16.60
CA TYR A 223 0.60 7.59 -15.30
C TYR A 223 -0.57 8.31 -14.63
N LEU A 224 -0.61 9.66 -14.70
CA LEU A 224 -1.72 10.46 -14.19
C LEU A 224 -3.05 10.03 -14.81
N GLY A 225 -3.11 9.89 -16.12
CA GLY A 225 -4.33 9.49 -16.83
C GLY A 225 -4.84 8.08 -16.53
N ARG A 226 -4.02 7.24 -15.88
CA ARG A 226 -4.38 5.90 -15.40
C ARG A 226 -4.90 5.89 -13.97
N MET A 227 -4.77 6.96 -13.19
CA MET A 227 -5.23 7.08 -11.80
C MET A 227 -6.72 7.43 -11.73
N ARG A 228 -7.58 6.57 -12.24
CA ARG A 228 -9.02 6.85 -12.44
C ARG A 228 -9.78 7.15 -11.17
N TYR A 229 -9.34 6.61 -10.02
CA TYR A 229 -9.98 6.81 -8.71
C TYR A 229 -9.28 7.84 -7.83
N LEU A 230 -8.43 8.69 -8.45
CA LEU A 230 -7.77 9.79 -7.75
C LEU A 230 -8.82 10.77 -7.18
N ARG A 231 -8.77 11.02 -5.88
CA ARG A 231 -9.69 11.91 -5.15
C ARG A 231 -9.04 13.24 -4.78
N SER A 232 -7.75 13.22 -4.48
CA SER A 232 -7.02 14.41 -4.06
C SER A 232 -5.73 14.54 -4.85
N LEU A 233 -5.51 15.72 -5.42
CA LEU A 233 -4.31 16.08 -6.16
C LEU A 233 -3.72 17.35 -5.57
N LEU A 234 -2.44 17.29 -5.19
CA LEU A 234 -1.71 18.44 -4.70
C LEU A 234 -0.52 18.74 -5.59
N PHE A 235 -0.44 20.00 -6.03
CA PHE A 235 0.76 20.60 -6.62
C PHE A 235 1.42 21.52 -5.62
N SER A 236 2.72 21.38 -5.44
CA SER A 236 3.49 22.25 -4.57
C SER A 236 4.80 22.69 -5.22
N CYS A 237 5.09 23.99 -5.11
CA CYS A 237 6.27 24.63 -5.69
C CYS A 237 6.35 24.41 -7.21
N PHE A 238 5.27 24.78 -7.91
CA PHE A 238 5.13 24.61 -9.34
C PHE A 238 5.24 25.96 -10.05
N TRP A 239 6.37 26.21 -10.70
CA TRP A 239 6.72 27.48 -11.33
C TRP A 239 6.84 27.37 -12.85
N LEU A 240 6.70 26.18 -13.41
CA LEU A 240 6.94 25.90 -14.82
C LEU A 240 6.19 26.89 -15.74
N LEU A 241 4.92 27.11 -15.48
CA LEU A 241 4.06 27.93 -16.35
C LEU A 241 4.46 29.41 -16.43
N ALA A 242 5.31 29.88 -15.51
CA ALA A 242 5.83 31.24 -15.52
C ALA A 242 6.88 31.48 -16.61
N TYR A 243 7.51 30.43 -17.14
CA TYR A 243 8.72 30.56 -17.97
C TYR A 243 8.68 29.76 -19.27
N ILE A 244 7.59 29.06 -19.59
CA ILE A 244 7.48 28.22 -20.78
C ILE A 244 7.16 29.06 -22.02
N THR A 245 7.68 28.62 -23.16
CA THR A 245 7.35 29.16 -24.47
C THR A 245 5.93 28.80 -24.91
N PRO A 246 5.33 29.50 -25.88
CA PRO A 246 4.00 29.15 -26.43
C PRO A 246 3.92 27.69 -26.92
N VAL A 247 5.01 27.18 -27.52
CA VAL A 247 5.08 25.79 -28.01
C VAL A 247 5.05 24.80 -26.85
N GLU A 248 5.84 25.04 -25.79
CA GLU A 248 5.87 24.21 -24.58
C GLU A 248 4.54 24.27 -23.85
N LYS A 249 3.87 25.45 -23.82
CA LYS A 249 2.52 25.58 -23.28
C LYS A 249 1.54 24.66 -24.00
N GLN A 250 1.57 24.66 -25.33
CA GLN A 250 0.71 23.78 -26.12
C GLN A 250 0.97 22.31 -25.84
N LEU A 251 2.23 21.88 -25.69
CA LEU A 251 2.59 20.52 -25.28
C LEU A 251 2.06 20.20 -23.89
N PHE A 252 2.19 21.11 -22.93
CA PHE A 252 1.66 20.93 -21.59
C PHE A 252 0.14 20.72 -21.60
N ILE A 253 -0.61 21.56 -22.31
CA ILE A 253 -2.06 21.46 -22.42
C ILE A 253 -2.44 20.12 -23.08
N THR A 254 -1.84 19.81 -24.23
CA THR A 254 -2.21 18.64 -25.02
C THR A 254 -1.90 17.32 -24.30
N HIS A 255 -0.78 17.23 -23.61
CA HIS A 255 -0.33 15.97 -23.03
C HIS A 255 -0.62 15.84 -21.54
N PHE A 256 -0.38 16.90 -20.75
CA PHE A 256 -0.56 16.82 -19.30
C PHE A 256 -1.95 17.24 -18.85
N ALA A 257 -2.37 18.47 -19.21
CA ALA A 257 -3.67 19.00 -18.78
C ALA A 257 -4.82 18.13 -19.28
N SER A 258 -4.74 17.61 -20.50
CA SER A 258 -5.75 16.69 -21.06
C SER A 258 -6.01 15.42 -20.20
N GLN A 259 -5.06 15.04 -19.33
CA GLN A 259 -5.25 13.88 -18.46
C GLN A 259 -6.26 14.16 -17.34
N PHE A 260 -6.47 15.43 -16.97
CA PHE A 260 -7.49 15.79 -15.96
C PHE A 260 -8.89 15.37 -16.38
N LEU A 261 -9.19 15.37 -17.68
CA LEU A 261 -10.48 14.89 -18.20
C LEU A 261 -10.77 13.42 -17.86
N LYS A 262 -9.75 12.65 -17.53
CA LYS A 262 -9.86 11.23 -17.15
C LYS A 262 -10.08 11.05 -15.64
N LEU A 263 -9.85 12.08 -14.83
CA LEU A 263 -9.90 12.06 -13.36
C LEU A 263 -11.31 12.30 -12.84
N LYS A 264 -12.26 11.44 -13.21
CA LYS A 264 -13.70 11.62 -12.92
C LYS A 264 -14.05 11.60 -11.42
N HIS A 265 -13.15 11.12 -10.57
CA HIS A 265 -13.36 11.02 -9.13
C HIS A 265 -12.60 12.10 -8.35
N LEU A 266 -11.94 13.04 -9.02
CA LEU A 266 -11.20 14.11 -8.36
C LEU A 266 -12.16 15.04 -7.60
N GLN A 267 -11.94 15.16 -6.30
CA GLN A 267 -12.77 15.94 -5.36
C GLN A 267 -12.03 17.18 -4.86
N CYS A 268 -10.71 17.06 -4.70
CA CYS A 268 -9.89 18.12 -4.12
C CYS A 268 -8.66 18.37 -4.99
N LEU A 269 -8.47 19.64 -5.37
CA LEU A 269 -7.26 20.13 -6.00
C LEU A 269 -6.60 21.15 -5.08
N HIS A 270 -5.38 20.88 -4.64
CA HIS A 270 -4.61 21.74 -3.76
C HIS A 270 -3.43 22.34 -4.52
N LEU A 271 -3.33 23.67 -4.50
CA LEU A 271 -2.27 24.41 -5.17
C LEU A 271 -1.48 25.19 -4.11
N HIS A 272 -0.23 24.79 -3.86
CA HIS A 272 0.65 25.43 -2.91
C HIS A 272 1.87 26.02 -3.62
N HIS A 273 2.09 27.33 -3.46
CA HIS A 273 3.19 28.02 -4.13
C HIS A 273 3.25 27.70 -5.63
N VAL A 274 2.10 27.78 -6.27
CA VAL A 274 1.95 27.57 -7.71
C VAL A 274 1.82 28.93 -8.36
N PHE A 275 2.62 29.17 -9.40
CA PHE A 275 2.54 30.38 -10.19
C PHE A 275 1.81 30.07 -11.50
N PHE A 276 0.63 30.67 -11.68
CA PHE A 276 -0.08 30.69 -12.94
C PHE A 276 -0.09 32.14 -13.48
N PRO A 277 0.25 32.37 -14.73
CA PRO A 277 -0.05 33.65 -15.39
C PRO A 277 -1.56 33.89 -15.35
N GLU A 278 -1.98 35.12 -15.04
CA GLU A 278 -3.37 35.47 -14.72
C GLU A 278 -4.40 35.06 -15.78
N ASP A 279 -4.00 34.94 -17.06
CA ASP A 279 -4.90 34.67 -18.18
C ASP A 279 -5.12 33.19 -18.52
N HIS A 280 -4.62 32.20 -17.72
CA HIS A 280 -4.53 30.82 -18.21
C HIS A 280 -5.16 29.74 -17.31
N LEU A 281 -5.72 30.09 -16.16
CA LEU A 281 -6.40 29.14 -15.30
C LEU A 281 -7.64 28.52 -15.95
N GLU A 282 -8.39 29.35 -16.68
CA GLU A 282 -9.61 28.91 -17.38
C GLU A 282 -9.30 27.91 -18.50
N GLU A 283 -8.23 28.12 -19.27
CA GLU A 283 -7.83 27.21 -20.35
C GLU A 283 -7.30 25.85 -19.88
N LEU A 284 -6.87 25.74 -18.62
CA LEU A 284 -6.29 24.52 -18.07
C LEU A 284 -7.31 23.59 -17.40
N PHE A 285 -8.43 24.13 -16.92
CA PHE A 285 -9.38 23.38 -16.10
C PHE A 285 -10.83 23.42 -16.60
N TRP A 286 -11.12 24.15 -17.67
CA TRP A 286 -12.41 24.26 -18.34
C TRP A 286 -12.27 24.02 -19.83
#